data_39647c7f212fc133a8ecdfd50c57b081
#
_entry.id   39647c7f212fc133a8ecdfd50c57b081
#
_cell.length_a   1.000
_cell.length_b   1.000
_cell.length_c   1.000
_cell.angle_alpha   90.00
_cell.angle_beta   90.00
_cell.angle_gamma   90.00
#
_symmetry.space_group_name_H-M   'P 1'
#
loop_
_entity.id
_entity.type
_entity.pdbx_description
1 polymer ?
#
loop_
_entity_poly.entity_id
_entity_poly.type
_entity_poly.pdbx_seq_one_letter_code
_entity_poly.pdbx_strand_id
1 'polypeptide(L)'
;VKPRLRNGQPLAEAVEALSGLPVEGLLLNCSHPESISAAVPVLRERTDRLVGAYANAFTHIPEGFDERADALNADASPDPREDLPPEAYGDHVENWLEAGADIVGGCCEVGPSHIAHLRAMVDGEAAVGGRR
;
A
#
# COMPACT_ATOMS: atom_id res chain seq x y z
N VAL A 1 -5.42 -1.89 -16.20
CA VAL A 1 -4.85 -0.52 -16.09
C VAL A 1 -3.39 -0.66 -15.67
N LYS A 2 -2.47 0.01 -16.36
CA LYS A 2 -1.05 0.00 -15.98
C LYS A 2 -0.83 0.97 -14.81
N PRO A 3 -0.18 0.56 -13.72
CA PRO A 3 0.10 1.43 -12.58
C PRO A 3 0.94 2.65 -12.95
N ARG A 4 0.56 3.80 -12.39
CA ARG A 4 1.21 5.11 -12.63
C ARG A 4 1.39 5.87 -11.31
N LEU A 5 2.40 6.73 -11.28
CA LEU A 5 2.56 7.72 -10.23
C LEU A 5 1.52 8.84 -10.36
N ARG A 6 1.37 9.67 -9.34
CA ARG A 6 0.44 10.82 -9.33
C ARG A 6 0.66 11.79 -10.50
N ASN A 7 1.90 11.94 -10.95
CA ASN A 7 2.24 12.78 -12.10
C ASN A 7 1.98 12.10 -13.46
N GLY A 8 1.42 10.89 -13.48
CA GLY A 8 1.13 10.13 -14.68
C GLY A 8 2.27 9.26 -15.22
N GLN A 9 3.46 9.34 -14.64
CA GLN A 9 4.61 8.51 -15.04
C GLN A 9 4.34 7.04 -14.75
N PRO A 10 4.65 6.12 -15.69
CA PRO A 10 4.53 4.69 -15.44
C PRO A 10 5.36 4.24 -14.25
N LEU A 11 4.80 3.41 -13.37
CA LEU A 11 5.51 2.88 -12.20
C LEU A 11 6.81 2.15 -12.60
N ALA A 12 6.77 1.39 -13.69
CA ALA A 12 7.93 0.67 -14.20
C ALA A 12 9.14 1.58 -14.49
N GLU A 13 8.90 2.73 -15.10
CA GLU A 13 9.96 3.73 -15.39
C GLU A 13 10.51 4.37 -14.11
N ALA A 14 9.62 4.63 -13.14
CA ALA A 14 10.03 5.17 -11.85
C ALA A 14 10.95 4.21 -11.09
N VAL A 15 10.62 2.91 -11.08
CA VAL A 15 11.46 1.87 -10.45
C VAL A 15 12.83 1.80 -11.12
N GLU A 16 12.88 1.85 -12.44
CA GLU A 16 14.14 1.85 -13.21
C GLU A 16 15.00 3.08 -12.86
N ALA A 17 14.40 4.24 -12.77
CA ALA A 17 15.10 5.47 -12.38
C ALA A 17 15.72 5.39 -10.98
N LEU A 18 15.16 4.59 -10.08
CA LEU A 18 15.65 4.39 -8.71
C LEU A 18 16.70 3.26 -8.59
N SER A 19 16.97 2.54 -9.66
CA SER A 19 17.83 1.33 -9.64
C SER A 19 19.25 1.60 -9.15
N GLY A 20 19.81 2.76 -9.45
CA GLY A 20 21.17 3.17 -9.05
C GLY A 20 21.26 3.76 -7.63
N LEU A 21 20.16 3.95 -6.93
CA LEU A 21 20.17 4.54 -5.59
C LEU A 21 20.40 3.48 -4.50
N PRO A 22 21.13 3.80 -3.43
CA PRO A 22 21.43 2.90 -2.33
C PRO A 22 20.26 2.83 -1.33
N VAL A 23 19.09 2.36 -1.78
CA VAL A 23 17.90 2.15 -0.96
C VAL A 23 17.63 0.66 -0.78
N GLU A 24 17.19 0.26 0.39
CA GLU A 24 16.95 -1.15 0.74
C GLU A 24 15.58 -1.66 0.29
N GLY A 25 14.62 -0.77 0.13
CA GLY A 25 13.27 -1.14 -0.26
C GLY A 25 12.53 -0.03 -0.98
N LEU A 26 11.49 -0.41 -1.71
CA LEU A 26 10.56 0.47 -2.41
C LEU A 26 9.14 0.16 -1.94
N LEU A 27 8.43 1.17 -1.49
CA LEU A 27 7.12 1.01 -0.90
C LEU A 27 6.07 1.86 -1.61
N LEU A 28 4.89 1.27 -1.83
CA LEU A 28 3.71 1.92 -2.39
C LEU A 28 2.89 2.54 -1.27
N ASN A 29 2.75 3.86 -1.30
CA ASN A 29 2.16 4.64 -0.22
C ASN A 29 0.78 5.21 -0.58
N CYS A 30 -0.12 5.20 0.37
CA CYS A 30 -1.33 6.03 0.44
C CYS A 30 -2.13 6.11 -0.87
N SER A 31 -2.28 4.99 -1.52
CA SER A 31 -3.15 4.79 -2.67
C SER A 31 -4.30 3.86 -2.28
N HIS A 32 -5.33 3.77 -3.09
CA HIS A 32 -6.41 2.80 -2.86
C HIS A 32 -5.87 1.36 -2.90
N PRO A 33 -6.40 0.43 -2.08
CA PRO A 33 -5.95 -0.96 -2.05
C PRO A 33 -5.95 -1.63 -3.43
N GLU A 34 -6.94 -1.32 -4.26
CA GLU A 34 -7.05 -1.87 -5.62
C GLU A 34 -5.91 -1.40 -6.53
N SER A 35 -5.50 -0.14 -6.40
CA SER A 35 -4.35 0.41 -7.13
C SER A 35 -3.05 -0.23 -6.69
N ILE A 36 -2.88 -0.46 -5.39
CA ILE A 36 -1.72 -1.15 -4.83
C ILE A 36 -1.68 -2.60 -5.29
N SER A 37 -2.81 -3.30 -5.31
CA SER A 37 -2.91 -4.68 -5.81
C SER A 37 -2.46 -4.81 -7.26
N ALA A 38 -2.72 -3.81 -8.10
CA ALA A 38 -2.22 -3.77 -9.47
C ALA A 38 -0.72 -3.42 -9.55
N ALA A 39 -0.20 -2.68 -8.57
CA ALA A 39 1.16 -2.14 -8.60
C ALA A 39 2.21 -3.09 -8.00
N VAL A 40 1.88 -3.86 -6.96
CA VAL A 40 2.82 -4.77 -6.27
C VAL A 40 3.49 -5.75 -7.24
N PRO A 41 2.78 -6.46 -8.12
CA PRO A 41 3.43 -7.36 -9.08
C PRO A 41 4.41 -6.64 -10.00
N VAL A 42 4.04 -5.45 -10.49
CA VAL A 42 4.90 -4.63 -11.35
C VAL A 42 6.18 -4.22 -10.64
N LEU A 43 6.07 -3.84 -9.37
CA LEU A 43 7.22 -3.48 -8.55
C LEU A 43 8.10 -4.70 -8.28
N ARG A 44 7.49 -5.83 -7.91
CA ARG A 44 8.23 -7.07 -7.60
C ARG A 44 9.04 -7.61 -8.78
N GLU A 45 8.49 -7.56 -9.99
CA GLU A 45 9.19 -8.01 -11.20
C GLU A 45 10.44 -7.19 -11.54
N ARG A 46 10.55 -5.97 -11.02
CA ARG A 46 11.60 -5.01 -11.42
C ARG A 46 12.66 -4.74 -10.35
N THR A 47 12.54 -5.34 -9.20
CA THR A 47 13.52 -5.14 -8.14
C THR A 47 13.68 -6.39 -7.28
N ASP A 48 14.89 -6.67 -6.84
CA ASP A 48 15.20 -7.70 -5.83
C ASP A 48 15.20 -7.13 -4.41
N ARG A 49 14.97 -5.81 -4.26
CA ARG A 49 14.91 -5.12 -2.98
C ARG A 49 13.61 -5.46 -2.25
N LEU A 50 13.50 -5.06 -0.98
CA LEU A 50 12.25 -5.18 -0.25
C LEU A 50 11.13 -4.38 -0.95
N VAL A 51 9.97 -5.00 -1.05
CA VAL A 51 8.75 -4.39 -1.61
C VAL A 51 7.73 -4.22 -0.49
N GLY A 52 7.20 -3.01 -0.37
CA GLY A 52 6.20 -2.74 0.65
C GLY A 52 4.93 -2.09 0.10
N ALA A 53 3.86 -2.19 0.88
CA ALA A 53 2.55 -1.67 0.53
C ALA A 53 1.77 -1.23 1.76
N TYR A 54 1.25 0.01 1.76
CA TYR A 54 0.39 0.55 2.80
C TYR A 54 -0.62 1.53 2.21
N ALA A 55 -1.81 1.00 1.97
CA ALA A 55 -2.91 1.71 1.34
C ALA A 55 -3.64 2.65 2.29
N ASN A 56 -4.41 3.58 1.74
CA ASN A 56 -5.42 4.33 2.47
C ASN A 56 -6.80 3.66 2.37
N ALA A 57 -7.71 4.09 3.24
CA ALA A 57 -9.11 3.70 3.20
C ALA A 57 -10.02 4.92 2.96
N PHE A 58 -9.64 5.79 2.04
CA PHE A 58 -10.48 6.90 1.57
C PHE A 58 -11.42 6.45 0.45
N THR A 59 -12.62 7.06 0.39
CA THR A 59 -13.56 6.86 -0.72
C THR A 59 -12.98 7.38 -2.02
N HIS A 60 -12.35 8.55 -1.97
CA HIS A 60 -11.62 9.11 -3.11
C HIS A 60 -10.60 10.14 -2.60
N ILE A 61 -9.52 10.37 -3.34
CA ILE A 61 -8.55 11.43 -3.05
C ILE A 61 -8.80 12.56 -4.06
N PRO A 62 -9.22 13.75 -3.60
CA PRO A 62 -9.43 14.89 -4.50
C PRO A 62 -8.16 15.29 -5.24
N GLU A 63 -8.31 15.78 -6.47
CA GLU A 63 -7.21 16.37 -7.20
C GLU A 63 -6.66 17.58 -6.41
N GLY A 64 -5.34 17.62 -6.23
CA GLY A 64 -4.68 18.66 -5.44
C GLY A 64 -4.72 18.48 -3.93
N PHE A 65 -5.23 17.38 -3.41
CA PHE A 65 -5.16 17.07 -1.98
C PHE A 65 -3.71 17.05 -1.49
N ASP A 66 -3.41 17.86 -0.48
CA ASP A 66 -2.11 17.93 0.18
C ASP A 66 -2.24 17.49 1.63
N GLU A 67 -1.70 16.32 1.95
CA GLU A 67 -1.74 15.74 3.29
C GLU A 67 -1.17 16.67 4.38
N ARG A 68 -0.24 17.56 4.04
CA ARG A 68 0.37 18.50 4.98
C ARG A 68 -0.49 19.74 5.21
N ALA A 69 -1.06 20.27 4.12
CA ALA A 69 -1.89 21.47 4.18
C ALA A 69 -3.28 21.14 4.74
N ASP A 70 -3.83 19.99 4.35
CA ASP A 70 -5.20 19.59 4.66
C ASP A 70 -5.31 18.81 5.97
N ALA A 71 -4.21 18.27 6.51
CA ALA A 71 -4.19 17.54 7.79
C ALA A 71 -4.67 18.39 8.99
N LEU A 72 -4.60 19.70 8.88
CA LEU A 72 -5.08 20.65 9.92
C LEU A 72 -6.54 21.07 9.72
N ASN A 73 -7.15 20.65 8.59
CA ASN A 73 -8.53 20.99 8.23
C ASN A 73 -9.34 19.70 8.09
N ALA A 74 -10.03 19.30 9.16
CA ALA A 74 -10.83 18.09 9.19
C ALA A 74 -11.93 18.05 8.09
N ASP A 75 -12.40 19.22 7.66
CA ASP A 75 -13.42 19.33 6.62
C ASP A 75 -12.85 19.08 5.20
N ALA A 76 -11.53 19.11 5.05
CA ALA A 76 -10.86 18.84 3.77
C ALA A 76 -10.43 17.37 3.60
N SER A 77 -10.48 16.58 4.67
CA SER A 77 -10.17 15.16 4.58
C SER A 77 -11.21 14.42 3.75
N PRO A 78 -10.78 13.52 2.85
CA PRO A 78 -11.71 12.65 2.14
C PRO A 78 -12.50 11.74 3.11
N ASP A 79 -13.70 11.35 2.72
CA ASP A 79 -14.53 10.44 3.51
C ASP A 79 -13.89 9.05 3.62
N PRO A 80 -13.99 8.40 4.80
CA PRO A 80 -13.51 7.03 4.96
C PRO A 80 -14.36 6.02 4.20
N ARG A 81 -13.75 4.95 3.76
CA ARG A 81 -14.43 3.80 3.13
C ARG A 81 -15.01 2.88 4.19
N GLU A 82 -16.33 2.72 4.19
CA GLU A 82 -17.03 1.80 5.09
C GLU A 82 -16.89 0.33 4.69
N ASP A 83 -16.55 0.06 3.43
CA ASP A 83 -16.36 -1.29 2.88
C ASP A 83 -14.97 -1.89 3.15
N LEU A 84 -14.12 -1.20 3.91
CA LEU A 84 -12.78 -1.65 4.29
C LEU A 84 -12.61 -1.84 5.81
N PRO A 85 -13.45 -2.65 6.50
CA PRO A 85 -13.14 -3.05 7.85
C PRO A 85 -11.83 -3.88 7.89
N PRO A 86 -11.26 -4.17 9.07
CA PRO A 86 -9.99 -4.89 9.20
C PRO A 86 -9.88 -6.17 8.37
N GLU A 87 -10.93 -6.97 8.29
CA GLU A 87 -10.97 -8.22 7.54
C GLU A 87 -10.87 -7.97 6.03
N ALA A 88 -11.70 -7.07 5.49
CA ALA A 88 -11.71 -6.75 4.06
C ALA A 88 -10.40 -6.07 3.62
N TYR A 89 -9.82 -5.23 4.47
CA TYR A 89 -8.48 -4.69 4.24
C TYR A 89 -7.42 -5.81 4.25
N GLY A 90 -7.55 -6.76 5.18
CA GLY A 90 -6.69 -7.92 5.28
C GLY A 90 -6.67 -8.79 4.01
N ASP A 91 -7.81 -8.95 3.35
CA ASP A 91 -7.90 -9.68 2.06
C ASP A 91 -7.02 -9.04 0.98
N HIS A 92 -6.99 -7.71 0.91
CA HIS A 92 -6.07 -7.00 0.02
C HIS A 92 -4.61 -7.25 0.40
N VAL A 93 -4.30 -7.17 1.69
CA VAL A 93 -2.93 -7.39 2.20
C VAL A 93 -2.45 -8.81 1.92
N GLU A 94 -3.30 -9.81 2.07
CA GLU A 94 -2.98 -11.20 1.72
C GLU A 94 -2.58 -11.31 0.23
N ASN A 95 -3.35 -10.70 -0.65
CA ASN A 95 -3.04 -10.66 -2.08
C ASN A 95 -1.68 -9.97 -2.36
N TRP A 96 -1.34 -8.90 -1.61
CA TRP A 96 -0.03 -8.24 -1.77
C TRP A 96 1.12 -9.12 -1.32
N LEU A 97 0.96 -9.84 -0.20
CA LEU A 97 1.95 -10.79 0.29
C LEU A 97 2.16 -11.93 -0.72
N GLU A 98 1.09 -12.47 -1.29
CA GLU A 98 1.15 -13.49 -2.34
C GLU A 98 1.84 -12.98 -3.61
N ALA A 99 1.64 -11.72 -3.96
CA ALA A 99 2.29 -11.07 -5.09
C ALA A 99 3.76 -10.68 -4.83
N GLY A 100 4.28 -10.90 -3.62
CA GLY A 100 5.68 -10.72 -3.27
C GLY A 100 6.01 -9.47 -2.45
N ALA A 101 5.03 -8.85 -1.79
CA ALA A 101 5.31 -7.81 -0.80
C ALA A 101 5.97 -8.42 0.44
N ASP A 102 7.00 -7.74 0.94
CA ASP A 102 7.74 -8.10 2.14
C ASP A 102 7.29 -7.30 3.37
N ILE A 103 6.79 -6.10 3.14
CA ILE A 103 6.37 -5.14 4.17
C ILE A 103 4.94 -4.71 3.89
N VAL A 104 4.06 -4.84 4.88
CA VAL A 104 2.67 -4.43 4.77
C VAL A 104 2.24 -3.59 5.96
N GLY A 105 1.32 -2.69 5.75
CA GLY A 105 0.79 -1.81 6.77
C GLY A 105 -0.43 -1.04 6.29
N GLY A 106 -0.63 0.14 6.81
CA GLY A 106 -1.73 1.02 6.42
C GLY A 106 -1.34 2.49 6.51
N CYS A 107 -2.07 3.33 5.80
CA CYS A 107 -1.95 4.78 5.81
C CYS A 107 -3.26 5.41 6.33
N CYS A 108 -3.69 6.50 5.75
CA CYS A 108 -4.88 7.25 6.17
C CYS A 108 -6.12 6.36 6.28
N GLU A 109 -6.90 6.56 7.36
CA GLU A 109 -8.12 5.79 7.70
C GLU A 109 -7.91 4.28 7.96
N VAL A 110 -6.67 3.81 7.96
CA VAL A 110 -6.30 2.46 8.39
C VAL A 110 -5.83 2.54 9.84
N GLY A 111 -6.69 2.16 10.78
CA GLY A 111 -6.50 2.37 12.21
C GLY A 111 -5.86 1.18 12.95
N PRO A 112 -5.73 1.30 14.29
CA PRO A 112 -5.10 0.26 15.11
C PRO A 112 -5.74 -1.13 14.99
N SER A 113 -7.06 -1.21 14.82
CA SER A 113 -7.76 -2.49 14.65
C SER A 113 -7.37 -3.20 13.36
N HIS A 114 -7.15 -2.46 12.28
CA HIS A 114 -6.61 -3.00 11.03
C HIS A 114 -5.21 -3.58 11.26
N ILE A 115 -4.32 -2.82 11.90
CA ILE A 115 -2.95 -3.27 12.16
C ILE A 115 -2.92 -4.48 13.08
N ALA A 116 -3.78 -4.54 14.09
CA ALA A 116 -3.91 -5.72 14.96
C ALA A 116 -4.33 -6.97 14.17
N HIS A 117 -5.28 -6.82 13.23
CA HIS A 117 -5.70 -7.89 12.34
C HIS A 117 -4.56 -8.36 11.42
N LEU A 118 -3.84 -7.42 10.78
CA LEU A 118 -2.69 -7.74 9.94
C LEU A 118 -1.58 -8.43 10.73
N ARG A 119 -1.33 -7.99 11.96
CA ARG A 119 -0.33 -8.64 12.83
C ARG A 119 -0.68 -10.10 13.13
N ALA A 120 -1.93 -10.34 13.48
CA ALA A 120 -2.42 -11.71 13.72
C ALA A 120 -2.32 -12.60 12.48
N MET A 121 -2.62 -12.05 11.30
CA MET A 121 -2.49 -12.72 10.01
C MET A 121 -1.04 -13.14 9.73
N VAL A 122 -0.10 -12.21 9.86
CA VAL A 122 1.33 -12.46 9.62
C VAL A 122 1.89 -13.47 10.63
N ASP A 123 1.52 -13.37 11.90
CA ASP A 123 1.93 -14.32 12.93
C ASP A 123 1.34 -15.72 12.69
N GLY A 124 0.11 -15.81 12.21
CA GLY A 124 -0.52 -17.07 11.81
C GLY A 124 0.22 -17.76 10.66
N GLU A 125 0.64 -17.03 9.64
CA GLU A 125 1.46 -17.55 8.55
C GLU A 125 2.83 -18.04 9.05
N ALA A 126 3.46 -17.31 9.95
CA ALA A 126 4.73 -17.72 10.57
C ALA A 126 4.56 -19.01 11.38
N ALA A 127 3.44 -19.16 12.11
CA ALA A 127 3.14 -20.35 12.94
C ALA A 127 2.91 -21.62 12.10
N VAL A 128 2.44 -21.50 10.85
CA VAL A 128 2.25 -22.65 9.94
C VAL A 128 3.45 -22.87 9.01
N GLY A 129 4.60 -22.25 9.30
CA GLY A 129 5.81 -22.37 8.49
C GLY A 129 5.70 -21.66 7.14
N GLY A 130 4.93 -20.59 7.08
CA GLY A 130 4.60 -19.87 5.89
C GLY A 130 5.75 -19.39 5.05
N ARG A 131 5.63 -18.29 4.43
CA ARG A 131 6.50 -17.78 3.43
C ARG A 131 7.85 -17.42 3.82
N ARG A 132 8.77 -17.78 3.65
CA ARG A 132 10.16 -17.46 3.83
C ARG A 132 10.95 -18.50 4.39
#